data_83806b9a4a0e6a0092ded1115ae5995c
#
_entry.id   83806b9a4a0e6a0092ded1115ae5995c
#
_cell.length_a   1.000
_cell.length_b   1.000
_cell.length_c   1.000
_cell.angle_alpha   90.00
_cell.angle_beta   90.00
_cell.angle_gamma   90.00
#
_symmetry.space_group_name_H-M   'P 1'
#
loop_
_entity.id
_entity.type
_entity.pdbx_description
1 polymer ?
#
loop_
_entity_poly.entity_id
_entity_poly.type
_entity_poly.pdbx_seq_one_letter_code
_entity_poly.pdbx_strand_id
1 'polypeptide(L)'
;MRRLFLLPLLVFAAAITVFPQSGRRITNPQPTYTTPVQPPVNPEPAPKTTAPPAPLWFLPERLLERKIKGIDKGDFRLADFHGKVVVINLWASWCGPCRREVPDYEKVRKSYAGQEVEFVALTTEDPDEASDDVKKFLRQVSFGFRLGWADRELARALMNGRSSIPQTIVVDTDGRVVKQWSGYAPGRSADRLKDAIEQALPDKTQ
;
A
#
# COMPACT_ATOMS: atom_id res chain seq x y z
N MET A 1 33.49 1.19 57.59
CA MET A 1 33.65 -0.31 57.67
C MET A 1 33.22 -0.88 56.33
N ARG A 2 34.19 -1.17 55.48
CA ARG A 2 33.99 -1.74 54.10
C ARG A 2 33.85 -3.26 54.25
N ARG A 3 32.73 -3.84 53.82
CA ARG A 3 32.63 -5.27 53.65
C ARG A 3 32.67 -5.59 52.16
N LEU A 4 33.80 -6.19 51.78
CA LEU A 4 34.11 -6.70 50.46
C LEU A 4 33.46 -8.11 50.36
N PHE A 5 32.47 -8.29 49.46
CA PHE A 5 31.94 -9.62 49.14
C PHE A 5 32.61 -10.13 47.88
N LEU A 6 33.49 -11.10 48.07
CA LEU A 6 34.08 -11.93 46.97
C LEU A 6 33.04 -12.99 46.55
N LEU A 7 32.59 -12.92 45.29
CA LEU A 7 31.86 -14.01 44.64
C LEU A 7 32.87 -14.97 43.98
N PRO A 8 32.75 -16.29 44.14
CA PRO A 8 33.56 -17.24 43.46
C PRO A 8 33.09 -17.44 42.02
N LEU A 9 34.05 -17.41 41.10
CA LEU A 9 33.94 -17.69 39.68
C LEU A 9 33.77 -19.21 39.47
N LEU A 10 32.55 -19.66 39.13
CA LEU A 10 32.29 -21.03 38.71
C LEU A 10 32.62 -21.21 37.23
N VAL A 11 33.74 -21.85 36.93
CA VAL A 11 34.12 -22.25 35.58
C VAL A 11 33.34 -23.52 35.23
N PHE A 12 32.37 -23.42 34.31
CA PHE A 12 31.74 -24.61 33.72
C PHE A 12 32.59 -25.06 32.53
N ALA A 13 33.27 -26.19 32.71
CA ALA A 13 33.93 -26.89 31.61
C ALA A 13 32.86 -27.67 30.83
N ALA A 14 32.56 -27.24 29.62
CA ALA A 14 31.70 -27.98 28.71
C ALA A 14 32.51 -29.08 28.03
N ALA A 15 32.24 -30.33 28.38
CA ALA A 15 32.77 -31.48 27.70
C ALA A 15 32.10 -31.65 26.33
N ILE A 16 32.88 -31.46 25.26
CA ILE A 16 32.45 -31.74 23.90
C ILE A 16 32.55 -33.24 23.66
N THR A 17 31.43 -33.95 23.68
CA THR A 17 31.34 -35.34 23.24
C THR A 17 31.26 -35.39 21.71
N VAL A 18 32.36 -35.79 21.10
CA VAL A 18 32.42 -36.08 19.66
C VAL A 18 31.81 -37.46 19.41
N PHE A 19 30.63 -37.50 18.77
CA PHE A 19 30.05 -38.73 18.25
C PHE A 19 30.65 -39.07 16.87
N PRO A 20 31.19 -40.29 16.67
CA PRO A 20 31.61 -40.70 15.32
C PRO A 20 30.35 -41.00 14.48
N GLN A 21 30.13 -40.19 13.46
CA GLN A 21 29.15 -40.51 12.43
C GLN A 21 29.70 -41.57 11.50
N SER A 22 29.26 -42.82 11.65
CA SER A 22 29.51 -43.89 10.67
C SER A 22 28.63 -43.61 9.43
N GLY A 23 29.23 -43.01 8.41
CA GLY A 23 28.62 -42.76 7.12
C GLY A 23 28.31 -44.06 6.37
N ARG A 24 27.06 -44.50 6.41
CA ARG A 24 26.54 -45.42 5.38
C ARG A 24 26.20 -44.60 4.14
N ARG A 25 27.07 -44.69 3.14
CA ARG A 25 26.81 -44.19 1.80
C ARG A 25 25.70 -45.04 1.16
N ILE A 26 24.46 -44.60 1.20
CA ILE A 26 23.39 -45.22 0.44
C ILE A 26 23.51 -44.68 -0.99
N THR A 27 24.08 -45.50 -1.88
CA THR A 27 24.04 -45.26 -3.31
C THR A 27 22.67 -45.63 -3.82
N ASN A 28 21.80 -44.58 -3.93
CA ASN A 28 20.51 -44.73 -4.60
C ASN A 28 20.76 -44.61 -6.12
N PRO A 29 20.52 -45.67 -6.94
CA PRO A 29 20.64 -45.54 -8.39
C PRO A 29 19.53 -44.62 -8.88
N GLN A 30 19.90 -43.43 -9.35
CA GLN A 30 18.95 -42.54 -10.03
C GLN A 30 18.54 -43.19 -11.37
N PRO A 31 17.24 -43.31 -11.64
CA PRO A 31 16.77 -43.69 -12.96
C PRO A 31 17.16 -42.59 -13.95
N THR A 32 17.95 -42.94 -14.95
CA THR A 32 18.31 -42.07 -16.07
C THR A 32 17.07 -41.88 -16.94
N TYR A 33 16.30 -40.80 -16.70
CA TYR A 33 15.28 -40.36 -17.64
C TYR A 33 15.98 -39.66 -18.80
N THR A 34 16.11 -40.33 -19.93
CA THR A 34 16.42 -39.68 -21.21
C THR A 34 15.24 -38.83 -21.61
N THR A 35 15.25 -37.55 -21.25
CA THR A 35 14.29 -36.57 -21.79
C THR A 35 14.54 -36.45 -23.30
N PRO A 36 13.49 -36.60 -24.13
CA PRO A 36 13.64 -36.25 -25.55
C PRO A 36 14.01 -34.79 -25.67
N VAL A 37 15.12 -34.51 -26.35
CA VAL A 37 15.52 -33.12 -26.68
C VAL A 37 14.45 -32.55 -27.61
N GLN A 38 13.56 -31.73 -27.08
CA GLN A 38 12.66 -30.96 -27.92
C GLN A 38 13.49 -29.92 -28.68
N PRO A 39 13.21 -29.73 -30.00
CA PRO A 39 13.86 -28.65 -30.74
C PRO A 39 13.55 -27.29 -30.08
N PRO A 40 14.46 -26.29 -30.18
CA PRO A 40 14.25 -24.98 -29.56
C PRO A 40 12.95 -24.39 -30.10
N VAL A 41 11.93 -24.34 -29.24
CA VAL A 41 10.71 -23.59 -29.52
C VAL A 41 11.09 -22.13 -29.45
N ASN A 42 11.15 -21.49 -30.62
CA ASN A 42 11.29 -20.05 -30.71
C ASN A 42 10.11 -19.45 -29.92
N PRO A 43 10.31 -18.64 -28.87
CA PRO A 43 9.20 -18.07 -28.13
C PRO A 43 8.42 -17.15 -29.08
N GLU A 44 7.29 -17.65 -29.53
CA GLU A 44 6.29 -16.83 -30.21
C GLU A 44 5.99 -15.63 -29.27
N PRO A 45 6.00 -14.37 -29.77
CA PRO A 45 5.72 -13.22 -28.93
C PRO A 45 4.37 -13.45 -28.26
N ALA A 46 4.37 -13.54 -26.93
CA ALA A 46 3.17 -13.73 -26.15
C ALA A 46 2.09 -12.77 -26.65
N PRO A 47 0.87 -13.24 -26.95
CA PRO A 47 -0.20 -12.37 -27.38
C PRO A 47 -0.32 -11.28 -26.31
N LYS A 48 -0.33 -10.01 -26.74
CA LYS A 48 -0.66 -8.89 -25.85
C LYS A 48 -2.06 -9.17 -25.33
N THR A 49 -2.12 -9.85 -24.20
CA THR A 49 -3.37 -10.09 -23.48
C THR A 49 -3.81 -8.72 -23.02
N THR A 50 -4.65 -8.09 -23.81
CA THR A 50 -5.54 -7.05 -23.32
C THR A 50 -6.45 -7.78 -22.34
N ALA A 51 -5.99 -7.86 -21.07
CA ALA A 51 -6.87 -8.27 -20.00
C ALA A 51 -8.12 -7.39 -20.12
N PRO A 52 -9.33 -7.98 -20.09
CA PRO A 52 -10.53 -7.18 -20.10
C PRO A 52 -10.40 -6.13 -19.00
N PRO A 53 -10.82 -4.88 -19.23
CA PRO A 53 -10.73 -3.84 -18.20
C PRO A 53 -11.38 -4.41 -16.94
N ALA A 54 -10.68 -4.29 -15.80
CA ALA A 54 -11.21 -4.74 -14.53
C ALA A 54 -12.62 -4.13 -14.38
N PRO A 55 -13.62 -4.90 -13.93
CA PRO A 55 -14.98 -4.39 -13.86
C PRO A 55 -14.98 -3.08 -13.06
N LEU A 56 -15.35 -1.99 -13.73
CA LEU A 56 -15.51 -0.69 -13.11
C LEU A 56 -16.60 -0.83 -12.04
N TRP A 57 -16.27 -0.49 -10.82
CA TRP A 57 -17.24 -0.48 -9.72
C TRP A 57 -17.42 0.95 -9.22
N PHE A 58 -18.63 1.25 -8.80
CA PHE A 58 -18.96 2.55 -8.22
C PHE A 58 -18.81 2.51 -6.71
N LEU A 59 -18.37 3.60 -6.15
CA LEU A 59 -18.52 3.78 -4.71
C LEU A 59 -20.02 3.90 -4.40
N PRO A 60 -20.57 3.07 -3.49
CA PRO A 60 -21.97 3.18 -3.09
C PRO A 60 -22.31 4.59 -2.60
N GLU A 61 -23.45 5.11 -2.99
CA GLU A 61 -23.91 6.46 -2.61
C GLU A 61 -23.84 6.70 -1.10
N ARG A 62 -24.22 5.70 -0.28
CA ARG A 62 -24.11 5.78 1.17
C ARG A 62 -22.68 6.06 1.69
N LEU A 63 -21.63 5.67 0.91
CA LEU A 63 -20.24 5.96 1.25
C LEU A 63 -19.82 7.33 0.74
N LEU A 64 -20.36 7.76 -0.39
CA LEU A 64 -20.12 9.11 -0.92
C LEU A 64 -20.71 10.17 0.02
N GLU A 65 -21.92 9.94 0.52
CA GLU A 65 -22.66 10.86 1.41
C GLU A 65 -22.19 10.74 2.89
N ARG A 66 -21.36 9.79 3.21
CA ARG A 66 -20.89 9.59 4.58
C ARG A 66 -20.05 10.76 5.06
N LYS A 67 -20.41 11.31 6.22
CA LYS A 67 -19.66 12.37 6.86
C LYS A 67 -18.31 11.84 7.37
N ILE A 68 -17.24 12.43 6.89
CA ILE A 68 -15.86 12.11 7.26
C ILE A 68 -15.35 13.17 8.21
N LYS A 69 -14.91 12.77 9.41
CA LYS A 69 -14.30 13.67 10.38
C LYS A 69 -12.97 14.19 9.81
N GLY A 70 -12.87 15.51 9.62
CA GLY A 70 -11.62 16.14 9.14
C GLY A 70 -10.54 16.16 10.21
N ILE A 71 -9.27 16.19 9.79
CA ILE A 71 -8.11 16.27 10.69
C ILE A 71 -7.62 17.71 10.82
N ASP A 72 -7.41 18.39 9.71
CA ASP A 72 -6.82 19.74 9.62
C ASP A 72 -7.84 20.83 9.26
N LYS A 73 -8.93 20.43 8.63
CA LYS A 73 -10.03 21.28 8.19
C LYS A 73 -11.33 20.67 8.66
N GLY A 74 -12.45 21.36 8.51
CA GLY A 74 -13.76 20.86 8.89
C GLY A 74 -14.12 19.51 8.27
N ASP A 75 -15.18 18.87 8.75
CA ASP A 75 -15.69 17.62 8.20
C ASP A 75 -16.10 17.78 6.73
N PHE A 76 -16.17 16.69 6.00
CA PHE A 76 -16.49 16.66 4.58
C PHE A 76 -17.10 15.31 4.18
N ARG A 77 -17.56 15.20 2.95
CA ARG A 77 -18.03 13.96 2.31
C ARG A 77 -17.30 13.78 1.00
N LEU A 78 -17.19 12.55 0.53
CA LEU A 78 -16.65 12.30 -0.82
C LEU A 78 -17.56 12.90 -1.89
N ALA A 79 -18.87 12.95 -1.64
CA ALA A 79 -19.86 13.61 -2.51
C ALA A 79 -19.60 15.12 -2.72
N ASP A 80 -18.92 15.78 -1.80
CA ASP A 80 -18.56 17.21 -1.93
C ASP A 80 -17.59 17.46 -3.10
N PHE A 81 -16.97 16.41 -3.65
CA PHE A 81 -16.06 16.45 -4.78
C PHE A 81 -16.67 15.92 -6.08
N HIS A 82 -18.00 15.80 -6.15
CA HIS A 82 -18.68 15.38 -7.37
C HIS A 82 -18.26 16.24 -8.58
N GLY A 83 -18.10 15.61 -9.73
CA GLY A 83 -17.62 16.27 -10.95
C GLY A 83 -16.09 16.43 -11.04
N LYS A 84 -15.35 16.02 -10.01
CA LYS A 84 -13.88 15.99 -10.01
C LYS A 84 -13.36 14.58 -10.05
N VAL A 85 -12.16 14.41 -10.56
CA VAL A 85 -11.36 13.20 -10.32
C VAL A 85 -10.93 13.20 -8.86
N VAL A 86 -11.18 12.12 -8.13
CA VAL A 86 -10.81 12.01 -6.71
C VAL A 86 -9.75 10.95 -6.53
N VAL A 87 -8.61 11.34 -6.01
CA VAL A 87 -7.54 10.43 -5.56
C VAL A 87 -7.72 10.20 -4.08
N ILE A 88 -8.05 8.98 -3.68
CA ILE A 88 -8.20 8.59 -2.27
C ILE A 88 -7.00 7.74 -1.88
N ASN A 89 -6.25 8.18 -0.87
CA ASN A 89 -5.12 7.45 -0.31
C ASN A 89 -5.45 7.00 1.12
N LEU A 90 -5.39 5.69 1.38
CA LEU A 90 -5.57 5.11 2.72
C LEU A 90 -4.20 4.89 3.36
N TRP A 91 -4.03 5.38 4.59
CA TRP A 91 -2.77 5.36 5.31
C TRP A 91 -2.95 5.16 6.83
N ALA A 92 -1.84 5.05 7.55
CA ALA A 92 -1.82 5.09 9.02
C ALA A 92 -0.50 5.69 9.53
N SER A 93 -0.48 6.19 10.75
CA SER A 93 0.68 6.85 11.35
C SER A 93 1.89 5.92 11.52
N TRP A 94 1.65 4.64 11.79
CA TRP A 94 2.66 3.59 11.93
C TRP A 94 3.15 3.01 10.59
N CYS A 95 2.55 3.40 9.46
CA CYS A 95 2.84 2.85 8.14
C CYS A 95 4.11 3.45 7.53
N GLY A 96 5.21 2.71 7.59
CA GLY A 96 6.49 3.13 6.99
C GLY A 96 6.45 3.35 5.48
N PRO A 97 5.86 2.44 4.67
CA PRO A 97 5.67 2.68 3.24
C PRO A 97 4.83 3.92 2.93
N CYS A 98 3.77 4.21 3.70
CA CYS A 98 2.95 5.41 3.53
C CYS A 98 3.79 6.69 3.68
N ARG A 99 4.69 6.72 4.67
CA ARG A 99 5.60 7.84 4.89
C ARG A 99 6.50 8.13 3.68
N ARG A 100 6.93 7.09 2.98
CA ARG A 100 7.77 7.23 1.78
C ARG A 100 6.98 7.60 0.52
N GLU A 101 5.70 7.22 0.46
CA GLU A 101 4.82 7.52 -0.67
C GLU A 101 4.44 8.99 -0.78
N VAL A 102 4.15 9.64 0.36
CA VAL A 102 3.60 10.99 0.42
C VAL A 102 4.41 12.03 -0.36
N PRO A 103 5.76 12.10 -0.24
CA PRO A 103 6.54 13.09 -0.99
C PRO A 103 6.40 12.95 -2.52
N ASP A 104 6.27 11.72 -3.03
CA ASP A 104 6.09 11.49 -4.46
C ASP A 104 4.67 11.86 -4.90
N TYR A 105 3.66 11.53 -4.10
CA TYR A 105 2.28 11.90 -4.38
C TYR A 105 2.03 13.40 -4.26
N GLU A 106 2.74 14.11 -3.38
CA GLU A 106 2.71 15.56 -3.32
C GLU A 106 3.26 16.23 -4.60
N LYS A 107 4.29 15.64 -5.20
CA LYS A 107 4.78 16.13 -6.51
C LYS A 107 3.71 15.95 -7.58
N VAL A 108 3.04 14.78 -7.60
CA VAL A 108 1.92 14.53 -8.52
C VAL A 108 0.79 15.52 -8.26
N ARG A 109 0.34 15.68 -7.01
CA ARG A 109 -0.72 16.63 -6.65
C ARG A 109 -0.43 18.03 -7.17
N LYS A 110 0.80 18.51 -6.98
CA LYS A 110 1.22 19.84 -7.44
C LYS A 110 1.17 19.99 -8.95
N SER A 111 1.41 18.91 -9.72
CA SER A 111 1.31 18.95 -11.19
C SER A 111 -0.12 19.05 -11.71
N TYR A 112 -1.12 18.76 -10.87
CA TYR A 112 -2.55 18.92 -11.16
C TYR A 112 -3.18 20.14 -10.47
N ALA A 113 -2.36 21.07 -9.94
CA ALA A 113 -2.89 22.29 -9.33
C ALA A 113 -3.68 23.13 -10.36
N GLY A 114 -4.90 23.54 -9.97
CA GLY A 114 -5.80 24.27 -10.85
C GLY A 114 -6.62 23.42 -11.84
N GLN A 115 -6.49 22.09 -11.76
CA GLN A 115 -7.34 21.14 -12.49
C GLN A 115 -8.40 20.56 -11.57
N GLU A 116 -9.45 19.98 -12.16
CA GLU A 116 -10.55 19.35 -11.41
C GLU A 116 -10.14 17.97 -10.84
N VAL A 117 -9.06 17.97 -10.05
CA VAL A 117 -8.52 16.78 -9.38
C VAL A 117 -8.39 17.07 -7.89
N GLU A 118 -9.09 16.31 -7.06
CA GLU A 118 -9.04 16.43 -5.60
C GLU A 118 -8.23 15.27 -4.99
N PHE A 119 -7.39 15.58 -4.01
CA PHE A 119 -6.58 14.61 -3.31
C PHE A 119 -7.05 14.50 -1.86
N VAL A 120 -7.48 13.30 -1.48
CA VAL A 120 -8.01 12.97 -0.15
C VAL A 120 -7.11 11.90 0.48
N ALA A 121 -6.66 12.10 1.70
CA ALA A 121 -5.91 11.10 2.45
C ALA A 121 -6.66 10.77 3.74
N LEU A 122 -7.04 9.50 3.89
CA LEU A 122 -7.83 9.01 5.00
C LEU A 122 -6.99 8.06 5.85
N THR A 123 -6.81 8.39 7.12
CA THR A 123 -6.23 7.41 8.05
C THR A 123 -7.26 6.36 8.42
N THR A 124 -6.80 5.10 8.51
CA THR A 124 -7.64 3.95 8.89
C THR A 124 -7.65 3.70 10.39
N GLU A 125 -7.05 4.60 11.16
CA GLU A 125 -6.95 4.55 12.62
C GLU A 125 -8.18 5.18 13.29
N ASP A 126 -8.39 4.84 14.55
CA ASP A 126 -9.43 5.44 15.37
C ASP A 126 -8.98 6.82 15.90
N PRO A 127 -9.76 7.89 15.73
CA PRO A 127 -9.39 9.23 16.22
C PRO A 127 -9.25 9.32 17.73
N ASP A 128 -9.96 8.50 18.49
CA ASP A 128 -9.91 8.54 19.95
C ASP A 128 -8.65 7.84 20.50
N GLU A 129 -8.10 6.88 19.75
CA GLU A 129 -6.90 6.12 20.14
C GLU A 129 -5.61 6.70 19.51
N ALA A 130 -5.66 7.17 18.25
CA ALA A 130 -4.47 7.47 17.46
C ALA A 130 -4.24 8.97 17.16
N SER A 131 -5.03 9.87 17.73
CA SER A 131 -4.97 11.31 17.42
C SER A 131 -3.57 11.90 17.59
N ASP A 132 -2.83 11.54 18.63
CA ASP A 132 -1.51 12.08 18.89
C ASP A 132 -0.44 11.50 17.97
N ASP A 133 -0.52 10.23 17.63
CA ASP A 133 0.38 9.57 16.67
C ASP A 133 0.17 10.12 15.26
N VAL A 134 -1.08 10.34 14.87
CA VAL A 134 -1.43 10.99 13.60
C VAL A 134 -0.88 12.42 13.56
N LYS A 135 -1.05 13.23 14.61
CA LYS A 135 -0.45 14.58 14.70
C LYS A 135 1.08 14.52 14.61
N LYS A 136 1.72 13.55 15.29
CA LYS A 136 3.16 13.35 15.23
C LYS A 136 3.62 12.99 13.81
N PHE A 137 2.89 12.11 13.11
CA PHE A 137 3.17 11.77 11.73
C PHE A 137 3.07 13.01 10.83
N LEU A 138 2.01 13.79 10.93
CA LEU A 138 1.77 14.98 10.12
C LEU A 138 2.80 16.10 10.34
N ARG A 139 3.44 16.16 11.51
CA ARG A 139 4.59 17.05 11.72
C ARG A 139 5.84 16.65 10.96
N GLN A 140 5.97 15.38 10.60
CA GLN A 140 7.13 14.81 9.90
C GLN A 140 6.92 14.66 8.39
N VAL A 141 5.66 14.62 7.96
CA VAL A 141 5.29 14.39 6.56
C VAL A 141 4.27 15.44 6.15
N SER A 142 4.62 16.24 5.15
CA SER A 142 3.74 17.31 4.65
C SER A 142 2.73 16.75 3.66
N PHE A 143 1.46 16.79 4.04
CA PHE A 143 0.34 16.50 3.15
C PHE A 143 -0.33 17.80 2.70
N GLY A 144 -0.47 17.98 1.38
CA GLY A 144 -1.35 19.01 0.83
C GLY A 144 -2.74 18.47 0.46
N PHE A 145 -3.05 17.25 0.89
CA PHE A 145 -4.32 16.55 0.64
C PHE A 145 -5.40 17.03 1.63
N ARG A 146 -6.66 16.79 1.30
CA ARG A 146 -7.74 16.85 2.26
C ARG A 146 -7.62 15.68 3.22
N LEU A 147 -7.41 15.95 4.51
CA LEU A 147 -7.16 14.91 5.52
C LEU A 147 -8.43 14.56 6.30
N GLY A 148 -8.65 13.26 6.52
CA GLY A 148 -9.79 12.78 7.29
C GLY A 148 -9.55 11.42 7.92
N TRP A 149 -10.51 11.02 8.77
CA TRP A 149 -10.56 9.73 9.45
C TRP A 149 -11.54 8.81 8.71
N ALA A 150 -11.07 7.72 8.16
CA ALA A 150 -11.94 6.65 7.69
C ALA A 150 -12.34 5.78 8.87
N ASP A 151 -13.60 5.84 9.27
CA ASP A 151 -14.08 4.86 10.22
C ASP A 151 -13.98 3.42 9.66
N ARG A 152 -14.17 2.44 10.53
CA ARG A 152 -13.97 1.02 10.18
C ARG A 152 -14.81 0.56 8.98
N GLU A 153 -16.04 1.07 8.84
CA GLU A 153 -16.91 0.69 7.73
C GLU A 153 -16.45 1.31 6.41
N LEU A 154 -16.15 2.61 6.41
CA LEU A 154 -15.63 3.32 5.25
C LEU A 154 -14.28 2.73 4.81
N ALA A 155 -13.35 2.50 5.75
CA ALA A 155 -12.06 1.89 5.45
C ALA A 155 -12.21 0.51 4.80
N ARG A 156 -13.04 -0.38 5.36
CA ARG A 156 -13.29 -1.72 4.78
C ARG A 156 -13.87 -1.65 3.38
N ALA A 157 -14.84 -0.76 3.17
CA ALA A 157 -15.48 -0.62 1.88
C ALA A 157 -14.52 -0.08 0.82
N LEU A 158 -13.74 0.96 1.15
CA LEU A 158 -12.71 1.50 0.27
C LEU A 158 -11.59 0.49 0.00
N MET A 159 -11.23 -0.32 0.98
CA MET A 159 -10.22 -1.37 0.81
C MET A 159 -10.67 -2.49 -0.13
N ASN A 160 -11.98 -2.69 -0.31
CA ASN A 160 -12.55 -3.64 -1.26
C ASN A 160 -11.87 -5.04 -1.19
N GLY A 161 -11.86 -5.64 0.01
CA GLY A 161 -11.26 -6.96 0.27
C GLY A 161 -9.74 -6.99 0.37
N ARG A 162 -9.04 -5.88 0.14
CA ARG A 162 -7.60 -5.78 0.38
C ARG A 162 -7.34 -5.47 1.85
N SER A 163 -6.21 -5.94 2.39
CA SER A 163 -5.88 -5.79 3.82
C SER A 163 -4.64 -4.93 4.09
N SER A 164 -3.94 -4.48 3.05
CA SER A 164 -2.67 -3.75 3.20
C SER A 164 -2.79 -2.27 2.83
N ILE A 165 -2.02 -1.44 3.53
CA ILE A 165 -1.82 -0.02 3.25
C ILE A 165 -0.34 0.25 2.90
N PRO A 166 -0.01 1.33 2.17
CA PRO A 166 -0.94 2.31 1.61
C PRO A 166 -1.85 1.69 0.55
N GLN A 167 -3.03 2.26 0.39
CA GLN A 167 -3.87 1.98 -0.77
C GLN A 167 -4.23 3.28 -1.47
N THR A 168 -4.23 3.21 -2.79
CA THR A 168 -4.66 4.33 -3.62
C THR A 168 -5.84 3.90 -4.48
N ILE A 169 -6.83 4.75 -4.54
CA ILE A 169 -8.04 4.59 -5.33
C ILE A 169 -8.19 5.86 -6.16
N VAL A 170 -8.40 5.72 -7.46
CA VAL A 170 -8.69 6.84 -8.35
C VAL A 170 -10.11 6.69 -8.87
N VAL A 171 -10.90 7.72 -8.67
CA VAL A 171 -12.33 7.79 -9.03
C VAL A 171 -12.49 8.89 -10.08
N ASP A 172 -13.24 8.61 -11.13
CA ASP A 172 -13.54 9.59 -12.18
C ASP A 172 -14.64 10.59 -11.77
N THR A 173 -14.95 11.50 -12.65
CA THR A 173 -15.98 12.55 -12.44
C THR A 173 -17.39 12.02 -12.24
N ASP A 174 -17.66 10.79 -12.66
CA ASP A 174 -18.94 10.11 -12.52
C ASP A 174 -19.02 9.22 -11.25
N GLY A 175 -17.95 9.15 -10.45
CA GLY A 175 -17.89 8.30 -9.27
C GLY A 175 -17.46 6.85 -9.54
N ARG A 176 -16.97 6.53 -10.72
CA ARG A 176 -16.44 5.20 -11.04
C ARG A 176 -15.02 5.05 -10.57
N VAL A 177 -14.70 3.90 -10.00
CA VAL A 177 -13.31 3.56 -9.66
C VAL A 177 -12.58 3.14 -10.93
N VAL A 178 -11.69 4.00 -11.39
CA VAL A 178 -10.84 3.76 -12.57
C VAL A 178 -9.70 2.82 -12.23
N LYS A 179 -9.08 3.02 -11.07
CA LYS A 179 -7.94 2.19 -10.64
C LYS A 179 -7.82 2.11 -9.13
N GLN A 180 -7.40 0.94 -8.66
CA GLN A 180 -7.08 0.72 -7.24
C GLN A 180 -5.87 -0.19 -7.10
N TRP A 181 -4.96 0.14 -6.17
CA TRP A 181 -3.80 -0.70 -5.84
C TRP A 181 -3.38 -0.53 -4.40
N SER A 182 -2.58 -1.49 -3.92
CA SER A 182 -1.97 -1.47 -2.59
C SER A 182 -0.45 -1.40 -2.69
N GLY A 183 0.17 -0.84 -1.66
CA GLY A 183 1.62 -0.75 -1.51
C GLY A 183 2.25 0.39 -2.29
N TYR A 184 3.48 0.71 -1.91
CA TYR A 184 4.30 1.74 -2.51
C TYR A 184 5.54 1.14 -3.18
N ALA A 185 5.81 1.54 -4.41
CA ALA A 185 7.00 1.19 -5.18
C ALA A 185 7.71 2.47 -5.64
N PRO A 186 8.90 2.79 -5.08
CA PRO A 186 9.67 3.98 -5.46
C PRO A 186 9.85 4.09 -6.99
N GLY A 187 9.70 5.27 -7.54
CA GLY A 187 9.82 5.57 -8.97
C GLY A 187 8.64 5.12 -9.83
N ARG A 188 7.84 4.14 -9.38
CA ARG A 188 6.69 3.62 -10.17
C ARG A 188 5.32 4.06 -9.66
N SER A 189 5.20 4.32 -8.36
CA SER A 189 3.90 4.68 -7.78
C SER A 189 3.41 6.03 -8.27
N ALA A 190 4.31 7.00 -8.43
CA ALA A 190 3.98 8.32 -8.96
C ALA A 190 3.50 8.24 -10.42
N ASP A 191 4.18 7.47 -11.27
CA ASP A 191 3.79 7.31 -12.68
C ASP A 191 2.45 6.60 -12.78
N ARG A 192 2.26 5.50 -11.99
CA ARG A 192 0.96 4.81 -11.91
C ARG A 192 -0.17 5.75 -11.51
N LEU A 193 0.09 6.66 -10.56
CA LEU A 193 -0.91 7.63 -10.12
C LEU A 193 -1.24 8.63 -11.22
N LYS A 194 -0.25 9.16 -11.93
CA LYS A 194 -0.48 10.04 -13.08
C LYS A 194 -1.30 9.35 -14.17
N ASP A 195 -0.88 8.14 -14.58
CA ASP A 195 -1.61 7.35 -15.58
C ASP A 195 -3.07 7.11 -15.19
N ALA A 196 -3.33 6.87 -13.90
CA ALA A 196 -4.69 6.65 -13.41
C ALA A 196 -5.52 7.94 -13.40
N ILE A 197 -4.91 9.08 -13.07
CA ILE A 197 -5.58 10.39 -13.13
C ILE A 197 -5.89 10.77 -14.57
N GLU A 198 -4.94 10.59 -15.51
CA GLU A 198 -5.17 10.88 -16.93
C GLU A 198 -6.29 10.01 -17.51
N GLN A 199 -6.40 8.75 -17.10
CA GLN A 199 -7.49 7.87 -17.49
C GLN A 199 -8.86 8.27 -16.88
N ALA A 200 -8.84 8.97 -15.74
CA ALA A 200 -10.04 9.40 -15.03
C ALA A 200 -10.53 10.79 -15.48
N LEU A 201 -9.66 11.60 -16.07
CA LEU A 201 -10.03 12.91 -16.59
C LEU A 201 -10.90 12.74 -17.86
N PRO A 202 -11.91 13.59 -18.04
CA PRO A 202 -12.70 13.59 -19.28
C PRO A 202 -11.81 13.93 -20.48
N ASP A 203 -12.11 13.30 -21.62
CA ASP A 203 -11.41 13.60 -22.86
C ASP A 203 -11.48 15.11 -23.19
N LYS A 204 -10.32 15.72 -23.39
CA LYS A 204 -10.21 17.15 -23.73
C LYS A 204 -10.75 17.50 -25.14
N THR A 205 -11.41 16.54 -25.80
CA THR A 205 -11.85 16.65 -27.21
C THR A 205 -13.38 16.80 -27.36
N GLN A 206 -14.05 17.53 -26.45
CA GLN A 206 -15.41 17.98 -26.68
C GLN A 206 -15.52 19.50 -26.58
#